data_1a940652109517aecb4853086d9d9056
#
_entry.id   1a940652109517aecb4853086d9d9056
#
_cell.length_a   1.000
_cell.length_b   1.000
_cell.length_c   1.000
_cell.angle_alpha   90.00
_cell.angle_beta   90.00
_cell.angle_gamma   90.00
#
_symmetry.space_group_name_H-M   'P 1'
#
loop_
_entity.id
_entity.type
_entity.pdbx_description
1 polymer ?
#
loop_
_entity_poly.entity_id
_entity_poly.type
_entity_poly.pdbx_seq_one_letter_code
_entity_poly.pdbx_strand_id
1 'polypeptide(L)'
;MNVYNISRLSYKIATQQIVRNYAFKSDLKIKWVRPEKIPSIDPRKSGDCAKLPPVDPKELIREFRKSKELETADQTVRSLFELGSNPRYLTTNHYRDAFIKEVQRHPLDYGSMESKLARMTATIRCFQEHMAQHPRDKRIKVQLKELIEKRKKFLKYLRRWDYRRFEWILEKLDLIYKPPPAKFHWITRKESLKKLTDIHCEKLRKAKLDEYRKILEEQQIPFLEDAIKKLEFVRQEQLDLDIPVTVTLEHIDDYKKRLNELKELREETKLKNENELL
;
A
#
# COMPACT_ATOMS: atom_id res chain seq x y z
N MET A 1 11.47 -42.94 -53.72
CA MET A 1 10.75 -41.86 -53.01
C MET A 1 10.12 -40.94 -54.02
N ASN A 2 8.79 -40.82 -53.97
CA ASN A 2 8.02 -40.15 -54.99
C ASN A 2 8.21 -38.63 -54.96
N VAL A 3 8.72 -38.06 -56.03
CA VAL A 3 8.93 -36.61 -56.23
C VAL A 3 7.64 -35.80 -56.00
N TYR A 4 6.47 -36.40 -56.22
CA TYR A 4 5.14 -35.87 -55.96
C TYR A 4 4.86 -35.60 -54.48
N ASN A 5 5.49 -36.33 -53.55
CA ASN A 5 5.28 -36.09 -52.11
C ASN A 5 6.13 -34.95 -51.59
N ILE A 6 7.27 -34.67 -52.19
CA ILE A 6 8.15 -33.55 -51.80
C ILE A 6 7.51 -32.22 -52.22
N SER A 7 6.89 -32.20 -53.45
CA SER A 7 6.21 -30.99 -53.93
C SER A 7 4.95 -30.65 -53.10
N ARG A 8 4.21 -31.66 -52.60
CA ARG A 8 3.05 -31.44 -51.72
C ARG A 8 3.45 -30.96 -50.34
N LEU A 9 4.56 -31.44 -49.78
CA LEU A 9 5.09 -31.00 -48.50
C LEU A 9 5.63 -29.56 -48.59
N SER A 10 6.38 -29.23 -49.64
CA SER A 10 6.86 -27.86 -49.84
C SER A 10 5.73 -26.88 -50.10
N TYR A 11 4.66 -27.29 -50.81
CA TYR A 11 3.48 -26.45 -51.03
C TYR A 11 2.69 -26.24 -49.72
N LYS A 12 2.55 -27.25 -48.86
CA LYS A 12 1.91 -27.08 -47.53
C LYS A 12 2.73 -26.19 -46.61
N ILE A 13 4.05 -26.29 -46.63
CA ILE A 13 4.93 -25.43 -45.84
C ILE A 13 4.90 -24.00 -46.37
N ALA A 14 4.93 -23.81 -47.68
CA ALA A 14 4.82 -22.50 -48.33
C ALA A 14 3.45 -21.83 -48.05
N THR A 15 2.34 -22.58 -48.11
CA THR A 15 1.00 -22.05 -47.82
C THR A 15 0.81 -21.74 -46.33
N GLN A 16 1.45 -22.47 -45.43
CA GLN A 16 1.43 -22.12 -44.02
C GLN A 16 2.23 -20.84 -43.68
N GLN A 17 3.28 -20.53 -44.48
CA GLN A 17 4.03 -19.28 -44.29
C GLN A 17 3.35 -18.06 -44.94
N ILE A 18 2.48 -18.24 -45.91
CA ILE A 18 1.81 -17.14 -46.64
C ILE A 18 0.54 -16.67 -45.94
N VAL A 19 -0.06 -17.46 -45.05
CA VAL A 19 -1.15 -16.97 -44.19
C VAL A 19 -0.55 -16.10 -43.08
N ARG A 20 -0.07 -14.91 -43.41
CA ARG A 20 0.14 -13.86 -42.44
C ARG A 20 -1.26 -13.47 -41.93
N ASN A 21 -1.61 -13.98 -40.77
CA ASN A 21 -2.76 -13.49 -40.03
C ASN A 21 -2.50 -12.04 -39.66
N TYR A 22 -2.91 -11.10 -40.51
CA TYR A 22 -2.80 -9.66 -40.27
C TYR A 22 -3.60 -9.18 -39.06
N ALA A 23 -4.49 -9.99 -38.56
CA ALA A 23 -5.19 -9.74 -37.30
C ALA A 23 -4.99 -10.95 -36.38
N PHE A 24 -3.97 -10.91 -35.57
CA PHE A 24 -3.89 -11.77 -34.38
C PHE A 24 -5.08 -11.38 -33.51
N LYS A 25 -6.20 -12.08 -33.62
CA LYS A 25 -7.23 -12.03 -32.63
C LYS A 25 -6.66 -12.72 -31.40
N SER A 26 -6.13 -11.95 -30.48
CA SER A 26 -5.75 -12.45 -29.18
C SER A 26 -6.96 -13.17 -28.59
N ASP A 27 -6.78 -14.42 -28.13
CA ASP A 27 -7.80 -15.16 -27.36
C ASP A 27 -8.11 -14.48 -26.02
N LEU A 28 -7.32 -13.49 -25.65
CA LEU A 28 -7.48 -12.62 -24.51
C LEU A 28 -8.72 -11.72 -24.68
N LYS A 29 -9.85 -12.18 -24.14
CA LYS A 29 -11.09 -11.39 -24.08
C LYS A 29 -11.07 -10.43 -22.90
N ILE A 30 -10.21 -9.41 -22.95
CA ILE A 30 -10.20 -8.36 -21.92
C ILE A 30 -11.38 -7.43 -22.20
N LYS A 31 -12.40 -7.47 -21.33
CA LYS A 31 -13.50 -6.50 -21.35
C LYS A 31 -13.10 -5.26 -20.56
N TRP A 32 -13.25 -4.09 -21.15
CA TRP A 32 -13.09 -2.85 -20.40
C TRP A 32 -14.22 -2.70 -19.36
N VAL A 33 -13.84 -2.57 -18.11
CA VAL A 33 -14.74 -2.25 -17.00
C VAL A 33 -14.46 -0.82 -16.57
N ARG A 34 -15.52 -0.03 -16.43
CA ARG A 34 -15.37 1.34 -15.97
C ARG A 34 -14.78 1.34 -14.56
N PRO A 35 -13.71 2.14 -14.29
CA PRO A 35 -13.14 2.21 -12.94
C PRO A 35 -14.20 2.61 -11.91
N GLU A 36 -14.18 1.94 -10.77
CA GLU A 36 -15.06 2.26 -9.66
C GLU A 36 -14.88 3.70 -9.20
N LYS A 37 -15.98 4.38 -8.95
CA LYS A 37 -16.00 5.76 -8.49
C LYS A 37 -15.87 5.77 -6.97
N ILE A 38 -14.64 5.96 -6.48
CA ILE A 38 -14.35 5.98 -5.05
C ILE A 38 -14.98 7.23 -4.42
N PRO A 39 -15.83 7.10 -3.38
CA PRO A 39 -16.43 8.23 -2.67
C PRO A 39 -15.37 9.02 -1.88
N SER A 40 -15.67 10.29 -1.55
CA SER A 40 -14.74 11.16 -0.81
C SER A 40 -14.59 10.76 0.67
N ILE A 41 -15.49 9.93 1.17
CA ILE A 41 -15.46 9.36 2.53
C ILE A 41 -14.40 8.28 2.64
N ASP A 42 -14.10 7.59 1.52
CA ASP A 42 -13.18 6.46 1.50
C ASP A 42 -11.74 6.91 1.81
N PRO A 43 -11.05 6.24 2.74
CA PRO A 43 -9.65 6.50 3.09
C PRO A 43 -8.71 6.46 1.88
N ARG A 44 -9.00 5.60 0.90
CA ARG A 44 -8.24 5.51 -0.36
C ARG A 44 -8.19 6.83 -1.14
N LYS A 45 -9.20 7.69 -0.99
CA LYS A 45 -9.29 9.00 -1.66
C LYS A 45 -8.87 10.14 -0.76
N SER A 46 -9.33 10.16 0.48
CA SER A 46 -8.98 11.20 1.44
C SER A 46 -7.55 11.08 1.95
N GLY A 47 -7.10 9.86 2.20
CA GLY A 47 -5.82 9.56 2.83
C GLY A 47 -5.88 9.55 4.36
N ASP A 48 -7.08 9.53 4.96
CA ASP A 48 -7.25 9.45 6.40
C ASP A 48 -7.36 7.99 6.83
N CYS A 49 -6.47 7.53 7.70
CA CYS A 49 -6.48 6.16 8.22
C CYS A 49 -7.27 6.05 9.53
N ALA A 50 -7.14 7.04 10.39
CA ALA A 50 -7.80 7.06 11.69
C ALA A 50 -9.20 7.69 11.63
N LYS A 51 -10.07 7.18 12.49
CA LYS A 51 -11.37 7.79 12.78
C LYS A 51 -11.21 8.93 13.81
N LEU A 52 -12.29 9.70 14.01
CA LEU A 52 -12.32 10.68 15.10
C LEU A 52 -12.27 9.97 16.44
N PRO A 53 -11.45 10.47 17.40
CA PRO A 53 -11.52 9.99 18.77
C PRO A 53 -12.89 10.31 19.39
N PRO A 54 -13.41 9.47 20.28
CA PRO A 54 -14.63 9.79 21.02
C PRO A 54 -14.42 11.03 21.89
N VAL A 55 -15.37 11.94 21.91
CA VAL A 55 -15.41 13.10 22.81
C VAL A 55 -16.47 12.87 23.85
N ASP A 56 -16.16 13.18 25.09
CA ASP A 56 -17.13 13.13 26.17
C ASP A 56 -18.21 14.21 25.95
N PRO A 57 -19.50 13.83 25.84
CA PRO A 57 -20.57 14.80 25.67
C PRO A 57 -20.71 15.79 26.83
N LYS A 58 -20.23 15.43 28.03
CA LYS A 58 -20.25 16.28 29.24
C LYS A 58 -19.13 17.31 29.29
N GLU A 59 -18.19 17.27 28.32
CA GLU A 59 -17.12 18.24 28.26
C GLU A 59 -17.66 19.63 27.91
N LEU A 60 -17.14 20.67 28.58
CA LEU A 60 -17.55 22.05 28.41
C LEU A 60 -17.05 22.62 27.07
N ILE A 61 -17.81 23.53 26.51
CA ILE A 61 -17.43 24.32 25.33
C ILE A 61 -16.10 25.03 25.61
N ARG A 62 -15.25 25.18 24.60
CA ARG A 62 -13.92 25.80 24.66
C ARG A 62 -13.88 27.09 25.49
N GLU A 63 -14.86 27.97 25.27
CA GLU A 63 -14.90 29.31 25.87
C GLU A 63 -15.13 29.27 27.36
N PHE A 64 -15.89 28.29 27.85
CA PHE A 64 -16.29 28.12 29.23
C PHE A 64 -15.49 27.06 29.99
N ARG A 65 -14.55 26.37 29.34
CA ARG A 65 -13.75 25.29 29.98
C ARG A 65 -12.96 25.71 31.21
N LYS A 66 -12.62 27.00 31.32
CA LYS A 66 -11.87 27.59 32.42
C LYS A 66 -12.72 28.42 33.39
N SER A 67 -14.05 28.39 33.28
CA SER A 67 -14.93 29.17 34.14
C SER A 67 -15.07 28.48 35.50
N LYS A 68 -14.66 29.17 36.53
CA LYS A 68 -14.80 28.73 37.94
C LYS A 68 -16.27 28.73 38.40
N GLU A 69 -17.06 29.60 37.82
CA GLU A 69 -18.51 29.73 38.10
C GLU A 69 -19.28 28.48 37.69
N LEU A 70 -18.88 27.84 36.58
CA LEU A 70 -19.51 26.59 36.15
C LEU A 70 -19.09 25.37 36.95
N GLU A 71 -17.98 25.43 37.71
CA GLU A 71 -17.60 24.34 38.61
C GLU A 71 -18.52 24.28 39.84
N THR A 72 -19.05 25.42 40.29
CA THR A 72 -19.97 25.55 41.44
C THR A 72 -21.44 25.61 41.04
N ALA A 73 -21.75 25.70 39.73
CA ALA A 73 -23.12 25.82 39.22
C ALA A 73 -23.88 24.51 39.32
N ASP A 74 -25.20 24.62 39.36
CA ASP A 74 -26.13 23.49 39.30
C ASP A 74 -25.95 22.67 38.02
N GLN A 75 -26.17 21.37 38.09
CA GLN A 75 -25.98 20.46 36.94
C GLN A 75 -26.86 20.80 35.76
N THR A 76 -28.05 21.34 35.97
CA THR A 76 -28.95 21.82 34.92
C THR A 76 -28.34 22.99 34.14
N VAL A 77 -27.73 23.95 34.85
CA VAL A 77 -27.04 25.08 34.22
C VAL A 77 -25.78 24.59 33.46
N ARG A 78 -25.00 23.70 34.09
CA ARG A 78 -23.79 23.15 33.52
C ARG A 78 -24.10 22.38 32.19
N SER A 79 -25.20 21.64 32.16
CA SER A 79 -25.58 20.89 30.94
C SER A 79 -25.83 21.74 29.70
N LEU A 80 -26.23 23.03 29.89
CA LEU A 80 -26.39 23.98 28.78
C LEU A 80 -25.07 24.33 28.08
N PHE A 81 -23.94 24.25 28.82
CA PHE A 81 -22.61 24.55 28.30
C PHE A 81 -21.82 23.30 27.92
N GLU A 82 -22.41 22.12 28.00
CA GLU A 82 -21.81 20.87 27.57
C GLU A 82 -21.87 20.69 26.04
N LEU A 83 -20.87 20.00 25.48
CA LEU A 83 -20.81 19.75 24.03
C LEU A 83 -21.99 18.92 23.52
N GLY A 84 -22.56 18.06 24.37
CA GLY A 84 -23.71 17.22 23.99
C GLY A 84 -24.99 18.00 23.74
N SER A 85 -25.22 19.10 24.46
CA SER A 85 -26.41 19.96 24.33
C SER A 85 -26.29 21.01 23.23
N ASN A 86 -25.10 21.16 22.66
CA ASN A 86 -24.77 22.24 21.75
C ASN A 86 -24.62 21.80 20.30
N PRO A 87 -24.72 22.74 19.34
CA PRO A 87 -24.60 22.42 17.92
C PRO A 87 -23.26 21.80 17.54
N ARG A 88 -23.27 20.90 16.56
CA ARG A 88 -22.11 20.12 16.09
C ARG A 88 -20.88 20.96 15.70
N TYR A 89 -21.04 22.23 15.31
CA TYR A 89 -19.89 23.07 14.96
C TYR A 89 -18.97 23.32 16.18
N LEU A 90 -19.50 23.36 17.41
CA LEU A 90 -18.70 23.51 18.63
C LEU A 90 -17.88 22.23 18.91
N THR A 91 -18.46 21.06 18.71
CA THR A 91 -17.72 19.80 18.76
C THR A 91 -16.64 19.75 17.67
N THR A 92 -16.92 20.27 16.48
CA THR A 92 -15.91 20.36 15.40
C THR A 92 -14.75 21.28 15.80
N ASN A 93 -15.03 22.40 16.49
CA ASN A 93 -14.00 23.29 17.00
C ASN A 93 -13.16 22.63 18.10
N HIS A 94 -13.79 21.85 18.97
CA HIS A 94 -13.09 21.04 19.96
C HIS A 94 -12.08 20.09 19.31
N TYR A 95 -12.50 19.33 18.28
CA TYR A 95 -11.59 18.47 17.50
C TYR A 95 -10.46 19.24 16.83
N ARG A 96 -10.75 20.42 16.25
CA ARG A 96 -9.73 21.27 15.62
C ARG A 96 -8.65 21.66 16.63
N ASP A 97 -9.05 22.04 17.84
CA ASP A 97 -8.11 22.43 18.88
C ASP A 97 -7.30 21.25 19.39
N ALA A 98 -7.91 20.07 19.55
CA ALA A 98 -7.22 18.86 19.95
C ALA A 98 -6.12 18.49 18.92
N PHE A 99 -6.45 18.43 17.65
CA PHE A 99 -5.48 18.12 16.59
C PHE A 99 -4.40 19.19 16.42
N ILE A 100 -4.74 20.46 16.63
CA ILE A 100 -3.74 21.54 16.61
C ILE A 100 -2.74 21.37 17.75
N LYS A 101 -3.18 21.03 18.97
CA LYS A 101 -2.32 20.82 20.12
C LYS A 101 -1.26 19.74 19.89
N GLU A 102 -1.59 18.69 19.12
CA GLU A 102 -0.65 17.60 18.81
C GLU A 102 0.50 18.05 17.91
N VAL A 103 0.29 19.11 17.10
CA VAL A 103 1.19 19.47 15.99
C VAL A 103 1.76 20.89 16.12
N GLN A 104 1.18 21.73 16.99
CA GLN A 104 1.60 23.13 17.17
C GLN A 104 3.05 23.24 17.68
N ARG A 105 3.78 24.24 17.22
CA ARG A 105 5.15 24.54 17.66
C ARG A 105 5.19 25.22 19.02
N HIS A 106 4.18 26.03 19.29
CA HIS A 106 4.00 26.77 20.55
C HIS A 106 2.50 26.99 20.81
N PRO A 107 2.08 27.30 22.04
CA PRO A 107 0.65 27.39 22.42
C PRO A 107 -0.21 28.38 21.61
N LEU A 108 0.40 29.39 20.98
CA LEU A 108 -0.29 30.40 20.16
C LEU A 108 -0.13 30.14 18.66
N ASP A 109 0.38 28.99 18.24
CA ASP A 109 0.58 28.66 16.84
C ASP A 109 -0.69 28.17 16.18
N TYR A 110 -1.44 29.09 15.60
CA TYR A 110 -2.62 28.80 14.75
C TYR A 110 -2.34 29.05 13.26
N GLY A 111 -1.17 29.58 12.92
CA GLY A 111 -0.84 30.10 11.60
C GLY A 111 0.10 29.24 10.77
N SER A 112 0.85 28.35 11.39
CA SER A 112 1.81 27.47 10.72
C SER A 112 1.14 26.52 9.72
N MET A 113 1.95 25.94 8.83
CA MET A 113 1.46 24.93 7.87
C MET A 113 0.92 23.72 8.59
N GLU A 114 1.60 23.30 9.66
CA GLU A 114 1.28 22.15 10.49
C GLU A 114 -0.10 22.35 11.16
N SER A 115 -0.30 23.49 11.82
CA SER A 115 -1.58 23.81 12.47
C SER A 115 -2.73 23.93 11.46
N LYS A 116 -2.48 24.46 10.27
CA LYS A 116 -3.48 24.49 9.19
C LYS A 116 -3.82 23.09 8.68
N LEU A 117 -2.82 22.19 8.57
CA LEU A 117 -3.03 20.80 8.17
C LEU A 117 -3.84 20.04 9.22
N ALA A 118 -3.52 20.20 10.50
CA ALA A 118 -4.26 19.62 11.62
C ALA A 118 -5.74 20.07 11.62
N ARG A 119 -5.98 21.38 11.50
CA ARG A 119 -7.33 21.94 11.40
C ARG A 119 -8.13 21.36 10.24
N MET A 120 -7.50 21.26 9.05
CA MET A 120 -8.16 20.68 7.88
C MET A 120 -8.46 19.21 8.10
N THR A 121 -7.54 18.45 8.69
CA THR A 121 -7.73 17.02 8.97
C THR A 121 -8.88 16.77 9.92
N ALA A 122 -8.96 17.50 11.04
CA ALA A 122 -10.08 17.43 11.96
C ALA A 122 -11.42 17.73 11.25
N THR A 123 -11.47 18.80 10.45
CA THR A 123 -12.68 19.16 9.71
C THR A 123 -13.08 18.11 8.66
N ILE A 124 -12.12 17.54 7.95
CA ILE A 124 -12.36 16.48 6.95
C ILE A 124 -12.95 15.26 7.64
N ARG A 125 -12.39 14.81 8.76
CA ARG A 125 -12.91 13.65 9.50
C ARG A 125 -14.32 13.89 10.05
N CYS A 126 -14.60 15.11 10.56
CA CYS A 126 -15.97 15.48 10.97
C CYS A 126 -16.95 15.46 9.79
N PHE A 127 -16.54 15.94 8.62
CA PHE A 127 -17.40 15.92 7.43
C PHE A 127 -17.58 14.51 6.86
N GLN A 128 -16.58 13.64 7.00
CA GLN A 128 -16.71 12.23 6.61
C GLN A 128 -17.73 11.51 7.49
N GLU A 129 -17.71 11.74 8.80
CA GLU A 129 -18.70 11.20 9.74
C GLU A 129 -20.12 11.70 9.41
N HIS A 130 -20.26 13.01 9.19
CA HIS A 130 -21.54 13.60 8.77
C HIS A 130 -22.04 13.00 7.44
N MET A 131 -21.17 12.85 6.45
CA MET A 131 -21.52 12.27 5.15
C MET A 131 -21.86 10.78 5.22
N ALA A 132 -21.36 10.05 6.22
CA ALA A 132 -21.73 8.66 6.45
C ALA A 132 -23.21 8.57 6.91
N GLN A 133 -23.65 9.52 7.75
CA GLN A 133 -25.04 9.62 8.23
C GLN A 133 -25.96 10.25 7.18
N HIS A 134 -25.47 11.29 6.48
CA HIS A 134 -26.25 12.09 5.53
C HIS A 134 -25.66 12.11 4.11
N PRO A 135 -25.70 11.00 3.33
CA PRO A 135 -25.02 10.89 2.03
C PRO A 135 -25.59 11.79 0.93
N ARG A 136 -26.80 12.34 1.14
CA ARG A 136 -27.47 13.21 0.18
C ARG A 136 -27.10 14.70 0.32
N ASP A 137 -26.41 15.10 1.38
CA ASP A 137 -25.99 16.49 1.58
C ASP A 137 -24.90 16.89 0.55
N LYS A 138 -25.37 17.59 -0.49
CA LYS A 138 -24.51 18.05 -1.59
C LYS A 138 -23.55 19.15 -1.15
N ARG A 139 -23.97 20.04 -0.23
CA ARG A 139 -23.17 21.18 0.25
C ARG A 139 -21.92 20.69 0.98
N ILE A 140 -22.11 19.85 1.99
CA ILE A 140 -20.99 19.29 2.75
C ILE A 140 -20.09 18.40 1.87
N LYS A 141 -20.69 17.69 0.93
CA LYS A 141 -19.92 16.85 -0.04
C LYS A 141 -18.95 17.68 -0.91
N VAL A 142 -19.36 18.87 -1.34
CA VAL A 142 -18.49 19.77 -2.11
C VAL A 142 -17.37 20.31 -1.22
N GLN A 143 -17.72 20.84 -0.04
CA GLN A 143 -16.74 21.35 0.92
C GLN A 143 -15.73 20.29 1.33
N LEU A 144 -16.16 19.04 1.57
CA LEU A 144 -15.27 17.92 1.87
C LEU A 144 -14.24 17.69 0.75
N LYS A 145 -14.68 17.69 -0.50
CA LYS A 145 -13.75 17.50 -1.66
C LYS A 145 -12.76 18.65 -1.76
N GLU A 146 -13.20 19.88 -1.61
CA GLU A 146 -12.35 21.08 -1.65
C GLU A 146 -11.29 21.03 -0.53
N LEU A 147 -11.69 20.67 0.69
CA LEU A 147 -10.77 20.55 1.81
C LEU A 147 -9.73 19.44 1.60
N ILE A 148 -10.14 18.28 1.07
CA ILE A 148 -9.21 17.19 0.73
C ILE A 148 -8.16 17.67 -0.29
N GLU A 149 -8.59 18.34 -1.36
CA GLU A 149 -7.67 18.84 -2.38
C GLU A 149 -6.78 19.98 -1.83
N LYS A 150 -7.32 20.87 -0.99
CA LYS A 150 -6.57 21.91 -0.30
C LYS A 150 -5.51 21.29 0.62
N ARG A 151 -5.85 20.28 1.42
CA ARG A 151 -4.90 19.57 2.27
C ARG A 151 -3.78 18.92 1.45
N LYS A 152 -4.10 18.23 0.36
CA LYS A 152 -3.10 17.66 -0.55
C LYS A 152 -2.14 18.72 -1.11
N LYS A 153 -2.66 19.90 -1.45
CA LYS A 153 -1.84 21.01 -1.91
C LYS A 153 -0.85 21.47 -0.83
N PHE A 154 -1.29 21.62 0.41
CA PHE A 154 -0.43 22.00 1.53
C PHE A 154 0.61 20.93 1.84
N LEU A 155 0.24 19.64 1.86
CA LEU A 155 1.18 18.53 2.02
C LEU A 155 2.24 18.50 0.92
N LYS A 156 1.85 18.78 -0.34
CA LYS A 156 2.79 18.89 -1.46
C LYS A 156 3.82 20.00 -1.23
N TYR A 157 3.39 21.17 -0.73
CA TYR A 157 4.32 22.26 -0.41
C TYR A 157 5.24 21.89 0.74
N LEU A 158 4.71 21.36 1.82
CA LEU A 158 5.51 20.97 2.98
C LEU A 158 6.56 19.92 2.61
N ARG A 159 6.21 18.92 1.80
CA ARG A 159 7.14 17.92 1.27
C ARG A 159 8.33 18.52 0.52
N ARG A 160 8.14 19.68 -0.14
CA ARG A 160 9.20 20.38 -0.90
C ARG A 160 10.07 21.25 -0.01
N TRP A 161 9.52 21.79 1.08
CA TRP A 161 10.22 22.70 1.97
C TRP A 161 10.94 22.00 3.11
N ASP A 162 10.25 21.08 3.78
CA ASP A 162 10.78 20.34 4.92
C ASP A 162 10.23 18.91 4.91
N TYR A 163 11.06 17.99 4.41
CA TYR A 163 10.67 16.59 4.28
C TYR A 163 10.54 15.89 5.64
N ARG A 164 11.39 16.23 6.63
CA ARG A 164 11.31 15.65 7.98
C ARG A 164 9.99 16.00 8.67
N ARG A 165 9.59 17.28 8.58
CA ARG A 165 8.30 17.72 9.12
C ARG A 165 7.12 17.13 8.36
N PHE A 166 7.24 16.96 7.06
CA PHE A 166 6.21 16.29 6.29
C PHE A 166 5.97 14.86 6.76
N GLU A 167 7.02 14.05 6.96
CA GLU A 167 6.88 12.69 7.48
C GLU A 167 6.33 12.68 8.89
N TRP A 168 6.86 13.51 9.77
CA TRP A 168 6.37 13.66 11.14
C TRP A 168 4.87 13.99 11.21
N ILE A 169 4.36 14.89 10.34
CA ILE A 169 2.93 15.22 10.28
C ILE A 169 2.10 14.05 9.78
N LEU A 170 2.60 13.30 8.80
CA LEU A 170 1.88 12.11 8.30
C LEU A 170 1.72 11.08 9.41
N GLU A 171 2.76 10.86 10.19
CA GLU A 171 2.75 9.94 11.33
C GLU A 171 1.82 10.44 12.44
N LYS A 172 1.94 11.71 12.88
CA LYS A 172 1.12 12.28 13.95
C LYS A 172 -0.37 12.36 13.64
N LEU A 173 -0.72 12.63 12.40
CA LEU A 173 -2.11 12.76 11.97
C LEU A 173 -2.66 11.49 11.30
N ASP A 174 -1.90 10.39 11.28
CA ASP A 174 -2.26 9.12 10.61
C ASP A 174 -2.77 9.34 9.17
N LEU A 175 -1.92 9.97 8.35
CA LEU A 175 -2.26 10.33 6.99
C LEU A 175 -1.43 9.55 5.98
N ILE A 176 -2.07 9.13 4.89
CA ILE A 176 -1.39 8.57 3.72
C ILE A 176 -1.38 9.62 2.61
N TYR A 177 -0.19 10.03 2.20
CA TYR A 177 -0.02 10.93 1.07
C TYR A 177 0.28 10.17 -0.21
N LYS A 178 -0.62 10.31 -1.20
CA LYS A 178 -0.40 9.82 -2.56
C LYS A 178 -0.06 10.99 -3.46
N PRO A 179 1.16 11.06 -4.02
CA PRO A 179 1.53 12.13 -4.93
C PRO A 179 0.67 12.08 -6.20
N PRO A 180 0.34 13.23 -6.78
CA PRO A 180 -0.32 13.26 -8.07
C PRO A 180 0.59 12.65 -9.16
N PRO A 181 0.05 12.02 -10.20
CA PRO A 181 0.84 11.48 -11.29
C PRO A 181 1.64 12.58 -11.99
N ALA A 182 2.86 12.26 -12.43
CA ALA A 182 3.75 13.22 -13.09
C ALA A 182 3.19 13.73 -14.42
N LYS A 183 2.43 12.89 -15.12
CA LYS A 183 1.77 13.24 -16.38
C LYS A 183 0.26 13.21 -16.20
N PHE A 184 -0.41 14.24 -16.74
CA PHE A 184 -1.86 14.24 -16.79
C PHE A 184 -2.34 13.33 -17.93
N HIS A 185 -3.19 12.37 -17.58
CA HIS A 185 -3.78 11.45 -18.56
C HIS A 185 -5.30 11.60 -18.56
N TRP A 186 -5.85 11.79 -19.74
CA TRP A 186 -7.27 11.56 -19.96
C TRP A 186 -7.52 10.05 -19.93
N ILE A 187 -8.44 9.61 -19.07
CA ILE A 187 -8.82 8.20 -19.01
C ILE A 187 -9.72 7.90 -20.21
N THR A 188 -9.10 7.56 -21.34
CA THR A 188 -9.80 7.10 -22.52
C THR A 188 -10.03 5.59 -22.45
N ARG A 189 -11.02 5.08 -23.20
CA ARG A 189 -11.27 3.64 -23.29
C ARG A 189 -10.05 2.87 -23.82
N LYS A 190 -9.35 3.43 -24.82
CA LYS A 190 -8.14 2.81 -25.40
C LYS A 190 -7.01 2.71 -24.40
N GLU A 191 -6.72 3.76 -23.65
CA GLU A 191 -5.66 3.76 -22.64
C GLU A 191 -6.00 2.81 -21.47
N SER A 192 -7.27 2.77 -21.06
CA SER A 192 -7.73 1.83 -20.04
C SER A 192 -7.58 0.37 -20.50
N LEU A 193 -7.90 0.05 -21.75
CA LEU A 193 -7.68 -1.27 -22.31
C LEU A 193 -6.21 -1.64 -22.38
N LYS A 194 -5.35 -0.72 -22.85
CA LYS A 194 -3.89 -0.93 -22.87
C LYS A 194 -3.36 -1.23 -21.48
N LYS A 195 -3.74 -0.43 -20.49
CA LYS A 195 -3.33 -0.65 -19.11
C LYS A 195 -3.80 -1.99 -18.55
N LEU A 196 -5.03 -2.42 -18.85
CA LEU A 196 -5.53 -3.74 -18.45
C LEU A 196 -4.73 -4.88 -19.10
N THR A 197 -4.35 -4.72 -20.38
CA THR A 197 -3.49 -5.67 -21.09
C THR A 197 -2.12 -5.74 -20.44
N ASP A 198 -1.50 -4.59 -20.13
CA ASP A 198 -0.20 -4.52 -19.46
C ASP A 198 -0.26 -5.21 -18.08
N ILE A 199 -1.30 -4.94 -17.28
CA ILE A 199 -1.51 -5.58 -15.98
C ILE A 199 -1.65 -7.11 -16.12
N HIS A 200 -2.38 -7.57 -17.13
CA HIS A 200 -2.54 -9.00 -17.38
C HIS A 200 -1.21 -9.65 -17.78
N CYS A 201 -0.45 -9.03 -18.68
CA CYS A 201 0.89 -9.49 -19.07
C CYS A 201 1.84 -9.55 -17.88
N GLU A 202 1.80 -8.54 -17.00
CA GLU A 202 2.60 -8.53 -15.77
C GLU A 202 2.21 -9.65 -14.80
N LYS A 203 0.92 -9.93 -14.65
CA LYS A 203 0.44 -11.06 -13.85
C LYS A 203 0.94 -12.39 -14.37
N LEU A 204 0.83 -12.62 -15.69
CA LEU A 204 1.34 -13.84 -16.33
C LEU A 204 2.85 -13.98 -16.16
N ARG A 205 3.59 -12.88 -16.35
CA ARG A 205 5.04 -12.88 -16.14
C ARG A 205 5.39 -13.24 -14.70
N LYS A 206 4.70 -12.61 -13.72
CA LYS A 206 4.92 -12.91 -12.30
C LYS A 206 4.59 -14.37 -11.99
N ALA A 207 3.44 -14.89 -12.45
CA ALA A 207 3.07 -16.27 -12.23
C ALA A 207 4.15 -17.25 -12.74
N LYS A 208 4.66 -17.05 -13.96
CA LYS A 208 5.74 -17.87 -14.52
C LYS A 208 7.06 -17.76 -13.72
N LEU A 209 7.39 -16.55 -13.24
CA LEU A 209 8.57 -16.35 -12.40
C LEU A 209 8.40 -17.01 -11.04
N ASP A 210 7.21 -16.96 -10.46
CA ASP A 210 6.91 -17.61 -9.18
C ASP A 210 6.93 -19.13 -9.31
N GLU A 211 6.43 -19.69 -10.40
CA GLU A 211 6.56 -21.12 -10.73
C GLU A 211 8.03 -21.54 -10.84
N TYR A 212 8.80 -20.79 -11.61
CA TYR A 212 10.24 -21.07 -11.77
C TYR A 212 11.00 -20.92 -10.44
N ARG A 213 10.66 -19.94 -9.63
CA ARG A 213 11.21 -19.76 -8.31
C ARG A 213 10.96 -20.97 -7.41
N LYS A 214 9.73 -21.50 -7.42
CA LYS A 214 9.40 -22.72 -6.66
C LYS A 214 10.27 -23.92 -7.08
N ILE A 215 10.46 -24.10 -8.39
CA ILE A 215 11.32 -25.18 -8.93
C ILE A 215 12.77 -25.00 -8.43
N LEU A 216 13.29 -23.77 -8.45
CA LEU A 216 14.64 -23.50 -7.96
C LEU A 216 14.76 -23.70 -6.44
N GLU A 217 13.75 -23.28 -5.68
CA GLU A 217 13.69 -23.50 -4.24
C GLU A 217 13.65 -25.01 -3.89
N GLU A 218 12.93 -25.82 -4.67
CA GLU A 218 12.93 -27.28 -4.50
C GLU A 218 14.30 -27.91 -4.78
N GLN A 219 14.99 -27.43 -5.81
CA GLN A 219 16.31 -27.92 -6.21
C GLN A 219 17.44 -27.45 -5.28
N GLN A 220 17.20 -26.49 -4.40
CA GLN A 220 18.21 -25.87 -3.57
C GLN A 220 18.86 -26.85 -2.58
N ILE A 221 18.07 -27.72 -1.94
CA ILE A 221 18.58 -28.71 -0.98
C ILE A 221 19.45 -29.78 -1.67
N PRO A 222 18.98 -30.49 -2.72
CA PRO A 222 19.81 -31.47 -3.41
C PRO A 222 21.07 -30.83 -4.02
N PHE A 223 20.99 -29.60 -4.50
CA PHE A 223 22.16 -28.89 -4.99
C PHE A 223 23.22 -28.67 -3.90
N LEU A 224 22.80 -28.23 -2.70
CA LEU A 224 23.74 -28.01 -1.59
C LEU A 224 24.34 -29.33 -1.11
N GLU A 225 23.58 -30.43 -1.07
CA GLU A 225 24.08 -31.73 -0.72
C GLU A 225 25.13 -32.26 -1.71
N ASP A 226 24.89 -32.07 -3.01
CA ASP A 226 25.84 -32.39 -4.06
C ASP A 226 27.09 -31.49 -4.06
N ALA A 227 26.90 -30.23 -3.76
CA ALA A 227 28.01 -29.28 -3.65
C ALA A 227 28.94 -29.64 -2.49
N ILE A 228 28.39 -30.01 -1.32
CA ILE A 228 29.17 -30.47 -0.16
C ILE A 228 29.98 -31.72 -0.51
N LYS A 229 29.35 -32.71 -1.12
CA LYS A 229 30.05 -33.96 -1.54
C LYS A 229 31.20 -33.65 -2.51
N LYS A 230 30.97 -32.79 -3.47
CA LYS A 230 32.02 -32.39 -4.46
C LYS A 230 33.16 -31.62 -3.79
N LEU A 231 32.85 -30.71 -2.85
CA LEU A 231 33.88 -29.98 -2.12
C LEU A 231 34.71 -30.89 -1.21
N GLU A 232 34.09 -31.83 -0.53
CA GLU A 232 34.76 -32.83 0.28
C GLU A 232 35.68 -33.73 -0.59
N PHE A 233 35.17 -34.17 -1.73
CA PHE A 233 35.93 -34.96 -2.69
C PHE A 233 37.17 -34.18 -3.24
N VAL A 234 36.97 -32.98 -3.71
CA VAL A 234 38.07 -32.13 -4.22
C VAL A 234 39.13 -31.92 -3.14
N ARG A 235 38.72 -31.66 -1.90
CA ARG A 235 39.65 -31.51 -0.79
C ARG A 235 40.46 -32.79 -0.53
N GLN A 236 39.81 -33.93 -0.57
CA GLN A 236 40.47 -35.23 -0.33
C GLN A 236 41.47 -35.55 -1.45
N GLU A 237 41.12 -35.35 -2.72
CA GLU A 237 42.05 -35.50 -3.83
C GLU A 237 43.28 -34.55 -3.73
N GLN A 238 43.06 -33.30 -3.29
CA GLN A 238 44.15 -32.33 -3.10
C GLN A 238 45.12 -32.80 -2.00
N LEU A 239 44.63 -33.40 -0.94
CA LEU A 239 45.44 -33.98 0.13
C LEU A 239 46.18 -35.24 -0.32
N ASP A 240 45.53 -36.10 -1.08
CA ASP A 240 46.13 -37.35 -1.56
C ASP A 240 47.22 -37.15 -2.60
N LEU A 241 47.13 -36.04 -3.34
CA LEU A 241 48.10 -35.64 -4.39
C LEU A 241 49.17 -34.62 -3.93
N ASP A 242 49.22 -34.30 -2.62
CA ASP A 242 50.16 -33.30 -2.06
C ASP A 242 50.09 -31.92 -2.76
N ILE A 243 48.90 -31.52 -3.27
CA ILE A 243 48.68 -30.22 -3.91
C ILE A 243 48.18 -29.22 -2.86
N PRO A 244 48.49 -27.93 -2.98
CA PRO A 244 48.00 -26.91 -2.04
C PRO A 244 46.48 -26.91 -1.97
N VAL A 245 45.92 -27.07 -0.77
CA VAL A 245 44.49 -27.17 -0.52
C VAL A 245 43.81 -25.83 -0.79
N THR A 246 42.95 -25.78 -1.79
CA THR A 246 42.19 -24.58 -2.15
C THR A 246 40.88 -24.47 -1.41
N VAL A 247 40.29 -25.64 -0.98
CA VAL A 247 39.01 -25.70 -0.28
C VAL A 247 39.27 -25.81 1.23
N THR A 248 38.92 -24.75 1.98
CA THR A 248 39.06 -24.74 3.46
C THR A 248 37.92 -25.50 4.12
N LEU A 249 38.15 -26.04 5.32
CA LEU A 249 37.11 -26.68 6.12
C LEU A 249 35.99 -25.72 6.47
N GLU A 250 36.33 -24.47 6.79
CA GLU A 250 35.34 -23.42 7.09
C GLU A 250 34.34 -23.24 5.95
N HIS A 251 34.81 -23.31 4.72
CA HIS A 251 33.95 -23.15 3.54
C HIS A 251 32.94 -24.32 3.42
N ILE A 252 33.37 -25.56 3.72
CA ILE A 252 32.47 -26.71 3.73
C ILE A 252 31.45 -26.62 4.88
N ASP A 253 31.89 -26.19 6.06
CA ASP A 253 31.05 -26.04 7.22
C ASP A 253 29.98 -24.92 7.02
N ASP A 254 30.31 -23.86 6.30
CA ASP A 254 29.35 -22.83 5.92
C ASP A 254 28.23 -23.37 4.99
N TYR A 255 28.60 -24.23 4.02
CA TYR A 255 27.58 -24.91 3.20
C TYR A 255 26.72 -25.87 4.02
N LYS A 256 27.30 -26.60 4.98
CA LYS A 256 26.55 -27.47 5.89
C LYS A 256 25.60 -26.68 6.79
N LYS A 257 26.04 -25.57 7.37
CA LYS A 257 25.19 -24.68 8.16
C LYS A 257 24.01 -24.17 7.33
N ARG A 258 24.28 -23.69 6.12
CA ARG A 258 23.25 -23.16 5.22
C ARG A 258 22.22 -24.24 4.83
N LEU A 259 22.65 -25.47 4.65
CA LEU A 259 21.78 -26.60 4.37
C LEU A 259 20.86 -26.92 5.57
N ASN A 260 21.40 -26.91 6.79
CA ASN A 260 20.62 -27.13 8.00
C ASN A 260 19.58 -26.04 8.23
N GLU A 261 19.98 -24.79 8.12
CA GLU A 261 19.07 -23.63 8.21
C GLU A 261 17.90 -23.73 7.20
N LEU A 262 18.18 -24.14 5.97
CA LEU A 262 17.15 -24.33 4.95
C LEU A 262 16.22 -25.52 5.25
N LYS A 263 16.74 -26.60 5.83
CA LYS A 263 15.90 -27.72 6.25
C LYS A 263 14.98 -27.33 7.40
N GLU A 264 15.49 -26.62 8.40
CA GLU A 264 14.72 -26.11 9.54
C GLU A 264 13.60 -25.14 9.08
N LEU A 265 13.94 -24.19 8.22
CA LEU A 265 12.96 -23.25 7.66
C LEU A 265 11.84 -23.95 6.86
N ARG A 266 12.16 -25.04 6.16
CA ARG A 266 11.13 -25.82 5.44
C ARG A 266 10.24 -26.63 6.39
N GLU A 267 10.78 -27.13 7.46
CA GLU A 267 9.99 -27.84 8.49
C GLU A 267 9.06 -26.87 9.22
N GLU A 268 9.55 -25.67 9.59
CA GLU A 268 8.71 -24.65 10.17
C GLU A 268 7.58 -24.17 9.24
N THR A 269 7.88 -24.03 7.95
CA THR A 269 6.85 -23.62 6.97
C THR A 269 5.81 -24.72 6.75
N LYS A 270 6.19 -25.99 6.80
CA LYS A 270 5.25 -27.13 6.74
C LYS A 270 4.33 -27.15 7.95
N LEU A 271 4.89 -26.99 9.16
CA LEU A 271 4.12 -26.96 10.41
C LEU A 271 3.14 -25.77 10.45
N LYS A 272 3.54 -24.60 9.95
CA LYS A 272 2.65 -23.43 9.84
C LYS A 272 1.48 -23.70 8.88
N ASN A 273 1.75 -24.28 7.73
CA ASN A 273 0.72 -24.60 6.74
C ASN A 273 -0.25 -25.67 7.23
N GLU A 274 0.22 -26.66 8.00
CA GLU A 274 -0.62 -27.70 8.63
C GLU A 274 -1.52 -27.10 9.72
N ASN A 275 -1.00 -26.15 10.51
CA ASN A 275 -1.78 -25.45 11.53
C ASN A 275 -2.80 -24.46 10.97
N GLU A 276 -2.63 -23.94 9.74
CA GLU A 276 -3.59 -23.10 9.05
C GLU A 276 -4.73 -23.89 8.38
N LEU A 277 -4.55 -25.19 8.21
CA LEU A 277 -5.55 -26.11 7.61
C LEU A 277 -6.43 -26.82 8.65
N LEU A 278 -6.11 -26.71 9.93
CA LEU A 278 -6.90 -27.19 11.07
C LEU A 278 -7.72 -26.05 11.67
#